data_9c48c68247ea271e748f41eda2ef484c
#
_entry.id   9c48c68247ea271e748f41eda2ef484c
#
_cell.length_a   1.000
_cell.length_b   1.000
_cell.length_c   1.000
_cell.angle_alpha   90.00
_cell.angle_beta   90.00
_cell.angle_gamma   90.00
#
_symmetry.space_group_name_H-M   'P 1'
#
loop_
_entity.id
_entity.type
_entity.pdbx_description
1 polymer ?
#
loop_
_entity_poly.entity_id
_entity_poly.type
_entity_poly.pdbx_seq_one_letter_code
_entity_poly.pdbx_strand_id
1 'polypeptide(L)'
;ILNSFYSPIISIDREKKSVDIFINKVNQKVLINGDGILDNWQISINSSVKDQLSSRQDSLLLTGCLTLANIDIKNIIISAENQHCEDAVNLIRTSGTISSLIIKNSLNDGFDADYSTLDVEIVNIMNSGNDCTDLSGGFYTLKLINLYGCVDKGISIGENSQVIIDDTYISETKIAVAVKDSSQVIIQNIDSQNVEICIAMYRKKQEFGPSYGLIKQNMCDSNSINFIQKGSYYDG
;
A
#
# COMPACT_ATOMS: atom_id res chain seq x y z
N ILE A 1 19.45 -3.85 9.51
CA ILE A 1 20.42 -4.05 8.40
C ILE A 1 19.80 -3.51 7.12
N LEU A 2 20.53 -2.67 6.39
CA LEU A 2 20.16 -2.20 5.06
C LEU A 2 20.97 -2.97 4.03
N ASN A 3 20.28 -3.66 3.14
CA ASN A 3 20.85 -4.38 2.02
C ASN A 3 20.46 -3.66 0.72
N SER A 4 21.39 -3.48 -0.18
CA SER A 4 21.12 -2.90 -1.49
C SER A 4 21.55 -3.84 -2.60
N PHE A 5 20.76 -3.90 -3.64
CA PHE A 5 20.99 -4.78 -4.78
C PHE A 5 21.30 -3.96 -6.02
N TYR A 6 22.35 -4.36 -6.74
CA TYR A 6 22.84 -3.68 -7.94
C TYR A 6 23.25 -2.21 -7.71
N SER A 7 23.69 -1.88 -6.47
CA SER A 7 24.33 -0.63 -6.10
C SER A 7 23.53 0.64 -6.43
N PRO A 8 22.34 0.83 -5.87
CA PRO A 8 21.68 2.13 -5.89
C PRO A 8 22.56 3.16 -5.13
N ILE A 9 22.30 4.43 -5.36
CA ILE A 9 22.96 5.49 -4.60
C ILE A 9 22.21 5.67 -3.29
N ILE A 10 22.89 5.48 -2.15
CA ILE A 10 22.30 5.58 -0.82
C ILE A 10 23.11 6.56 0.05
N SER A 11 22.40 7.51 0.64
CA SER A 11 22.93 8.42 1.66
C SER A 11 22.21 8.17 3.00
N ILE A 12 22.96 8.03 4.07
CA ILE A 12 22.42 7.82 5.43
C ILE A 12 22.95 8.90 6.35
N ASP A 13 22.05 9.70 6.90
CA ASP A 13 22.36 10.68 7.95
C ASP A 13 21.75 10.16 9.28
N ARG A 14 22.64 9.70 10.16
CA ARG A 14 22.22 9.13 11.44
C ARG A 14 21.79 10.17 12.47
N GLU A 15 22.28 11.40 12.36
CA GLU A 15 21.91 12.50 13.26
C GLU A 15 20.50 12.98 12.94
N LYS A 16 20.19 13.11 11.66
CA LYS A 16 18.84 13.45 11.17
C LYS A 16 17.89 12.25 11.08
N LYS A 17 18.39 11.04 11.29
CA LYS A 17 17.66 9.79 11.07
C LYS A 17 17.03 9.75 9.68
N SER A 18 17.79 10.00 8.64
CA SER A 18 17.32 9.95 7.25
C SER A 18 18.11 8.98 6.38
N VAL A 19 17.36 8.37 5.43
CA VAL A 19 17.92 7.53 4.37
C VAL A 19 17.38 8.04 3.04
N ASP A 20 18.28 8.49 2.16
CA ASP A 20 17.94 8.91 0.81
C ASP A 20 18.46 7.89 -0.18
N ILE A 21 17.58 7.37 -1.02
CA ILE A 21 17.86 6.30 -1.99
C ILE A 21 17.55 6.83 -3.38
N PHE A 22 18.52 6.68 -4.30
CA PHE A 22 18.31 7.01 -5.70
C PHE A 22 18.56 5.79 -6.59
N ILE A 23 17.54 5.41 -7.32
CA ILE A 23 17.50 4.30 -8.26
C ILE A 23 17.77 4.83 -9.68
N ASN A 24 18.79 4.31 -10.33
CA ASN A 24 19.16 4.71 -11.69
C ASN A 24 19.31 3.55 -12.68
N LYS A 25 19.03 2.32 -12.24
CA LYS A 25 19.04 1.10 -13.07
C LYS A 25 17.84 0.21 -12.73
N VAL A 26 17.33 -0.50 -13.73
CA VAL A 26 16.09 -1.29 -13.66
C VAL A 26 16.04 -2.30 -12.51
N ASN A 27 17.15 -2.94 -12.15
CA ASN A 27 17.14 -4.02 -11.15
C ASN A 27 17.53 -3.57 -9.73
N GLN A 28 17.72 -2.27 -9.52
CA GLN A 28 18.10 -1.78 -8.20
C GLN A 28 16.93 -1.82 -7.23
N LYS A 29 17.16 -2.41 -6.07
CA LYS A 29 16.20 -2.52 -4.97
C LYS A 29 16.91 -2.34 -3.63
N VAL A 30 16.16 -1.97 -2.60
CA VAL A 30 16.65 -1.82 -1.24
C VAL A 30 15.76 -2.61 -0.29
N LEU A 31 16.41 -3.41 0.55
CA LEU A 31 15.79 -4.15 1.64
C LEU A 31 16.34 -3.65 2.98
N ILE A 32 15.45 -3.20 3.85
CA ILE A 32 15.76 -2.90 5.25
C ILE A 32 15.12 -3.99 6.10
N ASN A 33 15.93 -4.76 6.81
CA ASN A 33 15.43 -5.86 7.63
C ASN A 33 16.24 -6.02 8.93
N GLY A 34 15.66 -6.71 9.92
CA GLY A 34 16.35 -7.07 11.14
C GLY A 34 15.53 -6.87 12.40
N ASP A 35 16.07 -7.28 13.54
CA ASP A 35 15.40 -7.32 14.85
C ASP A 35 15.43 -5.98 15.62
N GLY A 36 15.58 -4.87 14.93
CA GLY A 36 15.65 -3.54 15.53
C GLY A 36 14.40 -2.71 15.32
N ILE A 37 14.39 -1.52 15.90
CA ILE A 37 13.33 -0.54 15.74
C ILE A 37 13.85 0.65 14.93
N LEU A 38 13.15 1.00 13.86
CA LEU A 38 13.34 2.28 13.17
C LEU A 38 12.44 3.33 13.83
N ASP A 39 12.99 4.14 14.73
CA ASP A 39 12.25 5.14 15.48
C ASP A 39 12.51 6.55 14.93
N ASN A 40 11.45 7.23 14.44
CA ASN A 40 11.48 8.56 13.84
C ASN A 40 12.44 8.70 12.63
N TRP A 41 12.55 7.68 11.79
CA TRP A 41 13.33 7.73 10.56
C TRP A 41 12.52 8.27 9.40
N GLN A 42 13.20 9.01 8.53
CA GLN A 42 12.70 9.43 7.22
C GLN A 42 13.39 8.63 6.13
N ILE A 43 12.61 7.97 5.28
CA ILE A 43 13.15 7.16 4.18
C ILE A 43 12.58 7.72 2.88
N SER A 44 13.47 8.20 2.00
CA SER A 44 13.07 8.65 0.67
C SER A 44 13.69 7.77 -0.40
N ILE A 45 12.88 7.38 -1.40
CA ILE A 45 13.33 6.62 -2.55
C ILE A 45 12.82 7.25 -3.83
N ASN A 46 13.74 7.64 -4.70
CA ASN A 46 13.43 8.26 -5.99
C ASN A 46 14.09 7.47 -7.13
N SER A 47 13.47 7.45 -8.29
CA SER A 47 14.01 6.77 -9.46
C SER A 47 14.03 7.66 -10.69
N SER A 48 15.09 7.50 -11.50
CA SER A 48 15.16 8.05 -12.86
C SER A 48 14.90 7.00 -13.94
N VAL A 49 14.58 5.77 -13.55
CA VAL A 49 14.34 4.65 -14.47
C VAL A 49 12.99 4.83 -15.14
N LYS A 50 12.97 4.67 -16.47
CA LYS A 50 11.73 4.73 -17.28
C LYS A 50 11.36 3.38 -17.89
N ASP A 51 12.27 2.42 -17.83
CA ASP A 51 12.06 1.10 -18.42
C ASP A 51 11.25 0.20 -17.48
N GLN A 52 10.41 -0.65 -18.06
CA GLN A 52 9.66 -1.64 -17.31
C GLN A 52 10.53 -2.82 -16.93
N LEU A 53 10.29 -3.42 -15.76
CA LEU A 53 10.82 -4.73 -15.42
C LEU A 53 10.19 -5.80 -16.32
N SER A 54 11.00 -6.75 -16.79
CA SER A 54 10.53 -7.86 -17.60
C SER A 54 9.79 -8.94 -16.81
N SER A 55 9.84 -8.89 -15.48
CA SER A 55 9.18 -9.86 -14.58
C SER A 55 8.71 -9.21 -13.29
N ARG A 56 7.61 -9.71 -12.75
CA ARG A 56 7.03 -9.29 -11.46
C ARG A 56 8.03 -9.44 -10.31
N GLN A 57 8.77 -10.54 -10.30
CA GLN A 57 9.77 -10.84 -9.29
C GLN A 57 11.13 -11.04 -9.95
N ASP A 58 12.15 -10.53 -9.32
CA ASP A 58 13.53 -10.81 -9.70
C ASP A 58 14.07 -12.08 -9.01
N SER A 59 15.36 -12.38 -9.21
CA SER A 59 16.04 -13.50 -8.57
C SER A 59 16.11 -13.39 -7.04
N LEU A 60 15.78 -12.25 -6.46
CA LEU A 60 15.76 -11.99 -5.02
C LEU A 60 14.38 -12.24 -4.41
N LEU A 61 13.36 -12.49 -5.25
CA LEU A 61 11.96 -12.65 -4.86
C LEU A 61 11.37 -11.40 -4.16
N LEU A 62 11.98 -10.23 -4.37
CA LEU A 62 11.47 -8.96 -3.86
C LEU A 62 10.55 -8.32 -4.90
N THR A 63 9.37 -7.90 -4.48
CA THR A 63 8.43 -7.13 -5.29
C THR A 63 8.69 -5.63 -5.17
N GLY A 64 9.00 -5.14 -3.97
CA GLY A 64 9.22 -3.73 -3.68
C GLY A 64 10.54 -3.14 -4.21
N CYS A 65 10.49 -1.90 -4.71
CA CYS A 65 11.72 -1.11 -4.90
C CYS A 65 12.37 -0.79 -3.55
N LEU A 66 11.55 -0.42 -2.56
CA LEU A 66 11.90 -0.37 -1.15
C LEU A 66 11.11 -1.45 -0.41
N THR A 67 11.79 -2.37 0.23
CA THR A 67 11.17 -3.37 1.09
C THR A 67 11.64 -3.19 2.54
N LEU A 68 10.69 -3.12 3.49
CA LEU A 68 10.95 -3.26 4.91
C LEU A 68 10.44 -4.65 5.33
N ALA A 69 11.30 -5.47 5.97
CA ALA A 69 10.90 -6.82 6.31
C ALA A 69 11.37 -7.24 7.72
N ASN A 70 10.48 -7.89 8.48
CA ASN A 70 10.77 -8.40 9.82
C ASN A 70 11.40 -7.33 10.73
N ILE A 71 10.80 -6.16 10.80
CA ILE A 71 11.34 -5.01 11.54
C ILE A 71 10.22 -4.24 12.23
N ASP A 72 10.50 -3.73 13.42
CA ASP A 72 9.58 -2.82 14.11
C ASP A 72 9.85 -1.37 13.68
N ILE A 73 8.79 -0.61 13.51
CA ILE A 73 8.85 0.78 13.08
C ILE A 73 8.06 1.68 14.04
N LYS A 74 8.52 2.89 14.25
CA LYS A 74 7.82 3.86 15.08
C LYS A 74 7.94 5.26 14.51
N ASN A 75 6.79 5.85 14.19
CA ASN A 75 6.68 7.21 13.66
C ASN A 75 7.58 7.47 12.44
N ILE A 76 7.72 6.49 11.55
CA ILE A 76 8.54 6.69 10.35
C ILE A 76 7.79 7.49 9.29
N ILE A 77 8.56 8.14 8.43
CA ILE A 77 8.05 8.79 7.23
C ILE A 77 8.65 8.08 6.03
N ILE A 78 7.82 7.69 5.08
CA ILE A 78 8.26 7.07 3.83
C ILE A 78 7.80 7.93 2.66
N SER A 79 8.70 8.25 1.75
CA SER A 79 8.36 8.87 0.46
C SER A 79 8.98 8.10 -0.69
N ALA A 80 8.18 7.82 -1.74
CA ALA A 80 8.63 7.15 -2.94
C ALA A 80 8.15 7.90 -4.18
N GLU A 81 9.01 8.09 -5.16
CA GLU A 81 8.65 8.79 -6.39
C GLU A 81 9.26 8.12 -7.63
N ASN A 82 8.44 7.98 -8.68
CA ASN A 82 8.82 7.41 -9.97
C ASN A 82 9.36 5.97 -9.87
N GLN A 83 8.70 5.12 -9.10
CA GLN A 83 9.14 3.75 -8.88
C GLN A 83 8.68 2.83 -10.02
N HIS A 84 9.54 1.86 -10.36
CA HIS A 84 9.39 0.99 -11.55
C HIS A 84 9.26 -0.50 -11.21
N CYS A 85 9.21 -0.84 -9.92
CA CYS A 85 9.05 -2.21 -9.44
C CYS A 85 7.57 -2.63 -9.45
N GLU A 86 7.28 -3.86 -9.05
CA GLU A 86 5.90 -4.33 -8.81
C GLU A 86 5.24 -3.48 -7.74
N ASP A 87 5.93 -3.25 -6.62
CA ASP A 87 5.49 -2.32 -5.59
C ASP A 87 6.51 -1.18 -5.45
N ALA A 88 6.03 0.05 -5.31
CA ALA A 88 6.95 1.13 -4.99
C ALA A 88 7.55 0.93 -3.60
N VAL A 89 6.71 0.58 -2.63
CA VAL A 89 7.05 0.27 -1.23
C VAL A 89 6.33 -1.00 -0.80
N ASN A 90 7.07 -1.98 -0.27
CA ASN A 90 6.50 -3.19 0.30
C ASN A 90 6.94 -3.35 1.77
N LEU A 91 5.99 -3.64 2.67
CA LEU A 91 6.24 -3.95 4.08
C LEU A 91 5.82 -5.39 4.39
N ILE A 92 6.80 -6.24 4.78
CA ILE A 92 6.56 -7.66 5.03
C ILE A 92 6.83 -7.99 6.49
N ARG A 93 5.84 -8.51 7.23
CA ARG A 93 5.97 -8.83 8.67
C ARG A 93 6.58 -7.68 9.44
N THR A 94 6.11 -6.47 9.19
CA THR A 94 6.53 -5.24 9.85
C THR A 94 5.46 -4.83 10.84
N SER A 95 5.85 -4.36 12.02
CA SER A 95 4.91 -3.90 13.05
C SER A 95 5.20 -2.47 13.46
N GLY A 96 4.15 -1.68 13.71
CA GLY A 96 4.28 -0.37 14.33
C GLY A 96 3.62 0.78 13.58
N THR A 97 4.21 1.98 13.63
CA THR A 97 3.55 3.22 13.22
C THR A 97 4.27 3.95 12.09
N ILE A 98 3.48 4.40 11.11
CA ILE A 98 3.91 5.27 10.02
C ILE A 98 3.19 6.62 10.17
N SER A 99 3.96 7.69 10.37
CA SER A 99 3.39 9.04 10.46
C SER A 99 2.94 9.56 9.10
N SER A 100 3.66 9.24 8.04
CA SER A 100 3.30 9.64 6.68
C SER A 100 3.87 8.70 5.64
N LEU A 101 3.03 8.28 4.70
CA LEU A 101 3.38 7.52 3.51
C LEU A 101 2.98 8.33 2.28
N ILE A 102 3.96 8.76 1.49
CA ILE A 102 3.75 9.57 0.29
C ILE A 102 4.33 8.84 -0.91
N ILE A 103 3.49 8.47 -1.88
CA ILE A 103 3.94 7.77 -3.09
C ILE A 103 3.42 8.49 -4.33
N LYS A 104 4.29 8.71 -5.31
CA LYS A 104 3.94 9.34 -6.57
C LYS A 104 4.54 8.57 -7.74
N ASN A 105 3.70 8.31 -8.75
CA ASN A 105 4.10 7.70 -10.01
C ASN A 105 4.76 6.33 -9.81
N SER A 106 4.01 5.34 -9.31
CA SER A 106 4.43 3.94 -9.31
C SER A 106 3.99 3.26 -10.62
N LEU A 107 4.84 2.38 -11.15
CA LEU A 107 4.55 1.66 -12.39
C LEU A 107 3.39 0.66 -12.23
N ASN A 108 3.33 -0.02 -11.09
CA ASN A 108 2.25 -0.92 -10.71
C ASN A 108 1.72 -0.49 -9.33
N ASP A 109 1.83 -1.31 -8.28
CA ASP A 109 1.27 -0.97 -6.97
C ASP A 109 2.08 0.13 -6.27
N GLY A 110 1.36 1.01 -5.59
CA GLY A 110 1.99 2.05 -4.78
C GLY A 110 2.55 1.48 -3.50
N PHE A 111 1.69 1.00 -2.64
CA PHE A 111 2.01 0.46 -1.33
C PHE A 111 1.44 -0.94 -1.18
N ASP A 112 2.29 -1.88 -0.86
CA ASP A 112 1.93 -3.24 -0.49
C ASP A 112 2.33 -3.54 0.96
N ALA A 113 1.48 -4.25 1.70
CA ALA A 113 1.78 -4.68 3.05
C ALA A 113 1.29 -6.11 3.29
N ASP A 114 2.25 -7.01 3.57
CA ASP A 114 2.01 -8.42 3.78
C ASP A 114 2.22 -8.83 5.24
N TYR A 115 1.23 -9.51 5.84
CA TYR A 115 1.34 -10.10 7.18
C TYR A 115 1.86 -9.12 8.24
N SER A 116 1.50 -7.85 8.12
CA SER A 116 1.99 -6.76 8.94
C SER A 116 0.94 -6.26 9.93
N THR A 117 1.37 -5.52 10.95
CA THR A 117 0.48 -4.84 11.91
C THR A 117 0.86 -3.37 11.94
N LEU A 118 0.08 -2.54 11.27
CA LEU A 118 0.45 -1.15 11.00
C LEU A 118 -0.64 -0.17 11.41
N ASP A 119 -0.24 0.88 12.11
CA ASP A 119 -1.03 2.09 12.29
C ASP A 119 -0.43 3.20 11.41
N VAL A 120 -1.19 3.70 10.45
CA VAL A 120 -0.74 4.72 9.50
C VAL A 120 -1.58 5.99 9.66
N GLU A 121 -0.91 7.10 9.99
CA GLU A 121 -1.60 8.37 10.21
C GLU A 121 -2.04 9.01 8.90
N ILE A 122 -1.15 9.08 7.91
CA ILE A 122 -1.41 9.72 6.63
C ILE A 122 -0.90 8.86 5.48
N VAL A 123 -1.78 8.57 4.54
CA VAL A 123 -1.46 7.94 3.25
C VAL A 123 -1.82 8.89 2.12
N ASN A 124 -0.85 9.27 1.32
CA ASN A 124 -1.06 10.04 0.10
C ASN A 124 -0.42 9.31 -1.08
N ILE A 125 -1.22 8.75 -1.98
CA ILE A 125 -0.71 8.04 -3.15
C ILE A 125 -1.33 8.64 -4.42
N MET A 126 -0.49 8.89 -5.40
CA MET A 126 -0.88 9.52 -6.65
C MET A 126 -0.26 8.79 -7.84
N ASN A 127 -1.09 8.43 -8.81
CA ASN A 127 -0.70 7.79 -10.08
C ASN A 127 0.00 6.43 -9.88
N SER A 128 -0.76 5.42 -9.46
CA SER A 128 -0.32 4.03 -9.45
C SER A 128 -0.84 3.29 -10.69
N GLY A 129 0.03 2.55 -11.35
CA GLY A 129 -0.30 1.82 -12.57
C GLY A 129 -1.18 0.57 -12.34
N ASN A 130 -1.43 0.20 -11.09
CA ASN A 130 -2.36 -0.84 -10.67
C ASN A 130 -3.09 -0.39 -9.38
N ASP A 131 -2.90 -1.02 -8.23
CA ASP A 131 -3.53 -0.64 -6.96
C ASP A 131 -2.72 0.49 -6.27
N CYS A 132 -3.40 1.46 -5.65
CA CYS A 132 -2.68 2.41 -4.81
C CYS A 132 -2.20 1.76 -3.51
N THR A 133 -3.05 0.96 -2.85
CA THR A 133 -2.66 0.15 -1.69
C THR A 133 -3.15 -1.28 -1.84
N ASP A 134 -2.32 -2.29 -1.52
CA ASP A 134 -2.72 -3.69 -1.34
C ASP A 134 -2.33 -4.16 0.08
N LEU A 135 -3.29 -4.64 0.84
CA LEU A 135 -3.13 -5.03 2.24
C LEU A 135 -3.50 -6.50 2.39
N SER A 136 -2.53 -7.34 2.69
CA SER A 136 -2.69 -8.79 2.73
C SER A 136 -2.29 -9.40 4.08
N GLY A 137 -3.20 -10.20 4.66
CA GLY A 137 -2.92 -11.10 5.79
C GLY A 137 -2.57 -10.43 7.12
N GLY A 138 -2.96 -9.17 7.35
CA GLY A 138 -2.52 -8.41 8.49
C GLY A 138 -3.61 -7.64 9.24
N PHE A 139 -3.17 -6.75 10.14
CA PHE A 139 -4.01 -5.83 10.90
C PHE A 139 -3.58 -4.40 10.59
N TYR A 140 -4.49 -3.60 10.08
CA TYR A 140 -4.16 -2.26 9.58
C TYR A 140 -5.16 -1.23 10.11
N THR A 141 -4.64 -0.13 10.67
CA THR A 141 -5.41 1.06 10.97
C THR A 141 -4.90 2.21 10.12
N LEU A 142 -5.77 2.80 9.31
CA LEU A 142 -5.42 3.89 8.40
C LEU A 142 -6.28 5.10 8.75
N LYS A 143 -5.68 6.23 9.15
CA LYS A 143 -6.47 7.37 9.64
C LYS A 143 -6.91 8.31 8.53
N LEU A 144 -5.97 8.88 7.79
CA LEU A 144 -6.28 9.79 6.69
C LEU A 144 -5.69 9.27 5.38
N ILE A 145 -6.54 8.96 4.44
CA ILE A 145 -6.15 8.38 3.16
C ILE A 145 -6.59 9.29 2.01
N ASN A 146 -5.66 9.65 1.16
CA ASN A 146 -5.92 10.38 -0.07
C ASN A 146 -5.29 9.62 -1.25
N LEU A 147 -6.12 9.10 -2.15
CA LEU A 147 -5.69 8.32 -3.31
C LEU A 147 -6.22 8.95 -4.60
N TYR A 148 -5.33 9.11 -5.56
CA TYR A 148 -5.66 9.69 -6.85
C TYR A 148 -5.00 8.93 -8.00
N GLY A 149 -5.80 8.57 -9.02
CA GLY A 149 -5.25 7.99 -10.25
C GLY A 149 -4.68 6.58 -10.07
N CYS A 150 -5.39 5.70 -9.34
CA CYS A 150 -5.08 4.28 -9.21
C CYS A 150 -5.76 3.52 -10.36
N VAL A 151 -5.00 2.88 -11.24
CA VAL A 151 -5.56 2.30 -12.48
C VAL A 151 -6.58 1.19 -12.21
N ASP A 152 -6.39 0.37 -11.17
CA ASP A 152 -7.34 -0.68 -10.82
C ASP A 152 -8.07 -0.37 -9.48
N LYS A 153 -7.38 -0.33 -8.35
CA LYS A 153 -8.04 -0.12 -7.04
C LYS A 153 -7.38 1.00 -6.22
N GLY A 154 -8.19 1.77 -5.53
CA GLY A 154 -7.70 2.65 -4.48
C GLY A 154 -7.13 1.83 -3.32
N ILE A 155 -7.99 1.06 -2.67
CA ILE A 155 -7.63 0.19 -1.55
C ILE A 155 -8.03 -1.25 -1.88
N SER A 156 -7.07 -2.15 -1.87
CA SER A 156 -7.22 -3.60 -2.03
C SER A 156 -6.94 -4.28 -0.70
N ILE A 157 -7.91 -5.03 -0.17
CA ILE A 157 -7.83 -5.72 1.12
C ILE A 157 -8.06 -7.20 0.88
N GLY A 158 -7.08 -8.05 1.21
CA GLY A 158 -7.15 -9.48 0.91
C GLY A 158 -6.57 -10.38 1.99
N GLU A 159 -6.73 -11.69 1.78
CA GLU A 159 -6.04 -12.73 2.52
C GLU A 159 -6.28 -12.70 4.04
N ASN A 160 -7.56 -12.59 4.43
CA ASN A 160 -7.98 -12.56 5.83
C ASN A 160 -7.44 -11.36 6.64
N SER A 161 -7.25 -10.22 5.98
CA SER A 161 -6.88 -8.97 6.64
C SER A 161 -8.02 -8.39 7.46
N GLN A 162 -7.66 -7.65 8.51
CA GLN A 162 -8.57 -6.82 9.29
C GLN A 162 -8.13 -5.36 9.19
N VAL A 163 -9.00 -4.51 8.68
CA VAL A 163 -8.66 -3.12 8.36
C VAL A 163 -9.68 -2.16 8.98
N ILE A 164 -9.18 -1.12 9.63
CA ILE A 164 -9.97 0.02 10.11
C ILE A 164 -9.50 1.25 9.35
N ILE A 165 -10.45 1.98 8.77
CA ILE A 165 -10.20 3.21 8.03
C ILE A 165 -11.06 4.31 8.64
N ASP A 166 -10.43 5.42 9.04
CA ASP A 166 -11.17 6.55 9.58
C ASP A 166 -11.70 7.45 8.46
N ASP A 167 -10.85 8.19 7.77
CA ASP A 167 -11.23 9.09 6.70
C ASP A 167 -10.53 8.74 5.41
N THR A 168 -11.30 8.54 4.32
CA THR A 168 -10.70 8.27 3.02
C THR A 168 -11.34 9.06 1.89
N TYR A 169 -10.49 9.67 1.06
CA TYR A 169 -10.83 10.28 -0.22
C TYR A 169 -10.14 9.55 -1.36
N ILE A 170 -10.92 9.06 -2.32
CA ILE A 170 -10.43 8.26 -3.45
C ILE A 170 -11.00 8.79 -4.75
N SER A 171 -10.16 9.09 -5.72
CA SER A 171 -10.64 9.55 -7.02
C SER A 171 -9.83 9.00 -8.20
N GLU A 172 -10.47 9.02 -9.37
CA GLU A 172 -9.87 8.58 -10.64
C GLU A 172 -9.37 7.12 -10.55
N THR A 173 -10.25 6.20 -10.15
CA THR A 173 -9.93 4.77 -10.08
C THR A 173 -11.11 3.92 -10.50
N LYS A 174 -10.85 2.68 -10.88
CA LYS A 174 -11.92 1.74 -11.25
C LYS A 174 -12.71 1.27 -10.02
N ILE A 175 -12.03 0.86 -8.96
CA ILE A 175 -12.64 0.39 -7.70
C ILE A 175 -12.08 1.22 -6.55
N ALA A 176 -12.93 1.91 -5.79
CA ALA A 176 -12.43 2.67 -4.65
C ALA A 176 -11.90 1.73 -3.55
N VAL A 177 -12.71 0.77 -3.07
CA VAL A 177 -12.29 -0.20 -2.06
C VAL A 177 -12.73 -1.61 -2.47
N ALA A 178 -11.78 -2.53 -2.54
CA ALA A 178 -12.02 -3.96 -2.75
C ALA A 178 -11.69 -4.75 -1.48
N VAL A 179 -12.66 -5.51 -0.96
CA VAL A 179 -12.52 -6.38 0.21
C VAL A 179 -12.66 -7.83 -0.23
N LYS A 180 -11.58 -8.59 -0.11
CA LYS A 180 -11.45 -9.93 -0.71
C LYS A 180 -11.13 -10.99 0.34
N ASP A 181 -11.41 -12.26 0.02
CA ASP A 181 -10.74 -13.41 0.60
C ASP A 181 -10.79 -13.45 2.14
N SER A 182 -11.98 -13.53 2.72
CA SER A 182 -12.28 -13.55 4.16
C SER A 182 -11.87 -12.30 4.93
N SER A 183 -11.49 -11.23 4.23
CA SER A 183 -11.07 -9.99 4.90
C SER A 183 -12.24 -9.21 5.48
N GLN A 184 -11.95 -8.37 6.44
CA GLN A 184 -12.90 -7.54 7.15
C GLN A 184 -12.46 -6.08 7.10
N VAL A 185 -13.41 -5.18 6.86
CA VAL A 185 -13.14 -3.74 6.89
C VAL A 185 -14.21 -2.99 7.68
N ILE A 186 -13.77 -1.99 8.43
CA ILE A 186 -14.63 -0.97 9.02
C ILE A 186 -14.16 0.37 8.46
N ILE A 187 -15.04 1.08 7.76
CA ILE A 187 -14.76 2.43 7.23
C ILE A 187 -15.67 3.41 7.94
N GLN A 188 -15.09 4.43 8.59
CA GLN A 188 -15.86 5.48 9.24
C GLN A 188 -16.43 6.44 8.19
N ASN A 189 -15.57 6.96 7.30
CA ASN A 189 -15.96 7.89 6.26
C ASN A 189 -15.27 7.55 4.94
N ILE A 190 -16.06 7.40 3.87
CA ILE A 190 -15.55 7.29 2.50
C ILE A 190 -16.17 8.36 1.62
N ASP A 191 -15.33 9.14 0.95
CA ASP A 191 -15.68 10.04 -0.14
C ASP A 191 -14.96 9.58 -1.41
N SER A 192 -15.71 9.37 -2.49
CA SER A 192 -15.08 8.97 -3.75
C SER A 192 -15.68 9.70 -4.95
N GLN A 193 -14.82 10.05 -5.91
CA GLN A 193 -15.21 10.73 -7.13
C GLN A 193 -14.59 10.07 -8.36
N ASN A 194 -15.35 10.00 -9.45
CA ASN A 194 -14.92 9.38 -10.70
C ASN A 194 -14.43 7.94 -10.50
N VAL A 195 -15.25 7.13 -9.82
CA VAL A 195 -15.02 5.70 -9.60
C VAL A 195 -16.16 4.88 -10.22
N GLU A 196 -15.84 3.73 -10.82
CA GLU A 196 -16.87 2.85 -11.37
C GLU A 196 -17.57 2.05 -10.26
N ILE A 197 -16.79 1.52 -9.31
CA ILE A 197 -17.27 0.72 -8.18
C ILE A 197 -16.79 1.37 -6.89
N CYS A 198 -17.73 1.75 -6.03
CA CYS A 198 -17.40 2.28 -4.70
C CYS A 198 -16.85 1.17 -3.80
N ILE A 199 -17.63 0.14 -3.54
CA ILE A 199 -17.25 -1.00 -2.70
C ILE A 199 -17.41 -2.28 -3.51
N ALA A 200 -16.33 -3.06 -3.63
CA ALA A 200 -16.35 -4.40 -4.18
C ALA A 200 -16.03 -5.43 -3.09
N MET A 201 -16.90 -6.42 -2.90
CA MET A 201 -16.71 -7.49 -1.91
C MET A 201 -16.83 -8.84 -2.58
N TYR A 202 -15.74 -9.60 -2.65
CA TYR A 202 -15.72 -10.87 -3.35
C TYR A 202 -14.62 -11.81 -2.87
N ARG A 203 -14.78 -13.09 -3.21
CA ARG A 203 -13.75 -14.11 -3.04
C ARG A 203 -12.94 -14.22 -4.34
N LYS A 204 -11.66 -13.90 -4.28
CA LYS A 204 -10.71 -14.04 -5.39
C LYS A 204 -10.02 -15.39 -5.38
N LYS A 205 -9.63 -15.87 -4.19
CA LYS A 205 -8.89 -17.12 -3.99
C LYS A 205 -9.81 -18.20 -3.41
N GLN A 206 -9.75 -19.43 -3.94
CA GLN A 206 -10.68 -20.50 -3.60
C GLN A 206 -10.59 -20.99 -2.15
N GLU A 207 -9.42 -20.88 -1.55
CA GLU A 207 -9.11 -21.27 -0.17
C GLU A 207 -9.70 -20.35 0.90
N PHE A 208 -10.16 -19.16 0.51
CA PHE A 208 -10.78 -18.21 1.44
C PHE A 208 -12.31 -18.23 1.35
N GLY A 209 -12.94 -17.65 2.35
CA GLY A 209 -14.38 -17.43 2.44
C GLY A 209 -14.82 -16.03 1.95
N PRO A 210 -16.09 -15.70 2.19
CA PRO A 210 -16.64 -14.38 1.90
C PRO A 210 -16.07 -13.30 2.80
N SER A 211 -16.21 -12.04 2.38
CA SER A 211 -15.69 -10.84 3.07
C SER A 211 -16.78 -10.16 3.88
N TYR A 212 -16.37 -9.31 4.83
CA TYR A 212 -17.24 -8.51 5.68
C TYR A 212 -16.87 -7.03 5.62
N GLY A 213 -17.85 -6.13 5.47
CA GLY A 213 -17.64 -4.68 5.43
C GLY A 213 -18.72 -3.91 6.19
N LEU A 214 -18.31 -3.00 7.05
CA LEU A 214 -19.14 -2.01 7.73
C LEU A 214 -18.69 -0.62 7.32
N ILE A 215 -19.57 0.13 6.62
CA ILE A 215 -19.29 1.49 6.16
C ILE A 215 -20.28 2.44 6.84
N LYS A 216 -19.80 3.34 7.71
CA LYS A 216 -20.68 4.19 8.51
C LYS A 216 -21.17 5.43 7.78
N GLN A 217 -20.29 6.08 7.01
CA GLN A 217 -20.66 7.21 6.16
C GLN A 217 -20.13 6.96 4.76
N ASN A 218 -21.05 6.88 3.81
CA ASN A 218 -20.75 6.60 2.41
C ASN A 218 -21.17 7.80 1.56
N MET A 219 -20.18 8.52 1.03
CA MET A 219 -20.33 9.65 0.11
C MET A 219 -19.72 9.32 -1.25
N CYS A 220 -19.89 8.10 -1.71
CA CYS A 220 -19.45 7.72 -3.04
C CYS A 220 -20.23 8.45 -4.13
N ASP A 221 -19.58 8.67 -5.28
CA ASP A 221 -20.19 9.23 -6.46
C ASP A 221 -21.53 8.52 -6.78
N SER A 222 -22.57 9.31 -7.06
CA SER A 222 -23.92 8.80 -7.38
C SER A 222 -23.97 7.88 -8.61
N ASN A 223 -22.98 7.93 -9.47
CA ASN A 223 -22.86 7.06 -10.65
C ASN A 223 -22.12 5.75 -10.37
N SER A 224 -21.45 5.63 -9.22
CA SER A 224 -20.75 4.39 -8.84
C SER A 224 -21.74 3.35 -8.34
N ILE A 225 -21.35 2.07 -8.45
CA ILE A 225 -22.14 0.94 -7.95
C ILE A 225 -21.38 0.23 -6.84
N ASN A 226 -22.11 -0.55 -6.01
CA ASN A 226 -21.50 -1.53 -5.11
C ASN A 226 -21.59 -2.91 -5.74
N PHE A 227 -20.48 -3.67 -5.74
CA PHE A 227 -20.43 -5.05 -6.18
C PHE A 227 -20.22 -5.97 -4.98
N ILE A 228 -21.30 -6.62 -4.52
CA ILE A 228 -21.27 -7.52 -3.36
C ILE A 228 -21.56 -8.94 -3.83
N GLN A 229 -20.54 -9.80 -3.83
CA GLN A 229 -20.69 -11.20 -4.18
C GLN A 229 -21.55 -11.93 -3.14
N LYS A 230 -22.41 -12.84 -3.60
CA LYS A 230 -23.26 -13.67 -2.72
C LYS A 230 -22.42 -14.36 -1.62
N GLY A 231 -22.82 -14.18 -0.38
CA GLY A 231 -22.16 -14.70 0.81
C GLY A 231 -21.29 -13.67 1.54
N SER A 232 -20.84 -12.59 0.90
CA SER A 232 -20.22 -11.47 1.58
C SER A 232 -21.28 -10.62 2.29
N TYR A 233 -20.90 -9.98 3.40
CA TYR A 233 -21.77 -9.12 4.19
C TYR A 233 -21.35 -7.66 4.07
N TYR A 234 -22.27 -6.82 3.71
CA TYR A 234 -22.11 -5.37 3.60
C TYR A 234 -23.20 -4.67 4.41
N ASP A 235 -22.77 -3.73 5.26
CA ASP A 235 -23.64 -2.83 6.02
C ASP A 235 -23.12 -1.39 5.81
N GLY A 236 -23.95 -0.55 5.15
CA GLY A 236 -23.57 0.84 4.79
C GLY A 236 -24.57 1.53 3.91
#